data_555efce0475ebd0b9705753f0092928c
#
_entry.id   555efce0475ebd0b9705753f0092928c
#
_cell.length_a   1.000
_cell.length_b   1.000
_cell.length_c   1.000
_cell.angle_alpha   90.00
_cell.angle_beta   90.00
_cell.angle_gamma   90.00
#
_symmetry.space_group_name_H-M   'P 1'
#
loop_
_entity.id
_entity.type
_entity.pdbx_description
1 polymer ?
#
loop_
_entity_poly.entity_id
_entity_poly.type
_entity_poly.pdbx_seq_one_letter_code
_entity_poly.pdbx_strand_id
1 'polypeptide(L)'
;TLLVVEHDEDTMRAADFVVDVGPGAGIHGGEIVCAGTVDDIMKCKRSITGQYLSGAKKIPVPETRRQGNGKYLKVIGATQNNLKNIDVEIPLGTFTCVTGVSGSGKSSLVNEIIYKELAGRLNRAKIRSGAFKEMQGIEHLDKVIDIDQSPIGRTPRSNPATYTGVFTDIRELFAQTADAKMKGYGAGRFSFNVKGGRCEACEGDGIIKIEMHFLPDVYVPCEVCGGMRYNRETLEVRYKGKNIYDVLEMTVEEGVEFFSAIPKISRKLETLYEVGLGYVKIGQAATTLSGGEAQ
;
A
#
# COMPACT_ATOMS: atom_id res chain seq x y z
N THR A 1 15.24 29.06 -6.48
CA THR A 1 14.78 28.38 -5.26
C THR A 1 14.35 26.96 -5.64
N LEU A 2 14.86 25.98 -4.93
CA LEU A 2 14.46 24.57 -5.06
C LEU A 2 13.69 24.17 -3.81
N LEU A 3 12.51 23.57 -3.97
CA LEU A 3 11.72 22.98 -2.90
C LEU A 3 11.65 21.47 -3.15
N VAL A 4 12.04 20.66 -2.15
CA VAL A 4 12.07 19.21 -2.22
C VAL A 4 11.26 18.65 -1.06
N VAL A 5 10.46 17.64 -1.31
CA VAL A 5 9.78 16.85 -0.26
C VAL A 5 10.56 15.56 -0.09
N GLU A 6 11.27 15.44 1.02
CA GLU A 6 12.20 14.35 1.27
C GLU A 6 12.17 13.84 2.69
N HIS A 7 12.64 12.63 2.89
CA HIS A 7 12.83 11.96 4.18
C HIS A 7 14.23 11.34 4.30
N ASP A 8 15.10 11.56 3.30
CA ASP A 8 16.49 11.13 3.31
C ASP A 8 17.34 12.05 4.20
N GLU A 9 18.12 11.46 5.12
CA GLU A 9 18.92 12.20 6.10
C GLU A 9 19.97 13.08 5.43
N ASP A 10 20.67 12.57 4.41
CA ASP A 10 21.75 13.32 3.74
C ASP A 10 21.21 14.52 3.00
N THR A 11 20.07 14.35 2.33
CA THR A 11 19.37 15.43 1.64
C THR A 11 18.90 16.51 2.63
N MET A 12 18.28 16.09 3.75
CA MET A 12 17.88 17.04 4.79
C MET A 12 19.06 17.82 5.37
N ARG A 13 20.20 17.16 5.62
CA ARG A 13 21.43 17.80 6.13
C ARG A 13 22.07 18.76 5.13
N ALA A 14 21.88 18.55 3.84
CA ALA A 14 22.38 19.42 2.79
C ALA A 14 21.47 20.66 2.52
N ALA A 15 20.27 20.69 3.10
CA ALA A 15 19.31 21.77 2.89
C ALA A 15 19.71 23.03 3.68
N ASP A 16 19.52 24.21 3.07
CA ASP A 16 19.70 25.50 3.75
C ASP A 16 18.60 25.77 4.79
N PHE A 17 17.39 25.25 4.54
CA PHE A 17 16.22 25.44 5.39
C PHE A 17 15.31 24.21 5.34
N VAL A 18 14.86 23.76 6.48
CA VAL A 18 13.98 22.59 6.64
C VAL A 18 12.67 23.01 7.29
N VAL A 19 11.56 22.50 6.78
CA VAL A 19 10.23 22.63 7.37
C VAL A 19 9.73 21.23 7.74
N ASP A 20 9.57 20.97 9.03
CA ASP A 20 9.06 19.71 9.55
C ASP A 20 7.55 19.79 9.74
N VAL A 21 6.81 18.95 9.02
CA VAL A 21 5.35 18.90 9.04
C VAL A 21 4.89 17.63 9.77
N GLY A 22 3.99 17.76 10.73
CA GLY A 22 3.51 16.65 11.53
C GLY A 22 2.41 17.09 12.51
N PRO A 23 2.40 16.55 13.76
CA PRO A 23 3.28 15.51 14.29
C PRO A 23 2.95 14.09 13.83
N GLY A 24 1.73 13.83 13.37
CA GLY A 24 1.23 12.56 12.86
C GLY A 24 0.85 12.63 11.40
N ALA A 25 0.02 11.68 10.97
CA ALA A 25 -0.50 11.61 9.61
C ALA A 25 -2.02 11.87 9.58
N GLY A 26 -2.56 12.28 8.43
CA GLY A 26 -3.99 12.57 8.26
C GLY A 26 -4.49 13.66 9.21
N ILE A 27 -5.58 13.40 9.90
CA ILE A 27 -6.18 14.35 10.86
C ILE A 27 -5.29 14.65 12.08
N HIS A 28 -4.30 13.82 12.34
CA HIS A 28 -3.33 13.97 13.43
C HIS A 28 -2.05 14.73 13.01
N GLY A 29 -2.01 15.20 11.78
CA GLY A 29 -0.90 15.94 11.17
C GLY A 29 -1.29 17.33 10.73
N GLY A 30 -0.55 17.87 9.76
CA GLY A 30 -0.86 19.16 9.12
C GLY A 30 -0.39 20.39 9.89
N GLU A 31 0.39 20.22 10.96
CA GLU A 31 1.01 21.32 11.70
C GLU A 31 2.47 21.54 11.26
N ILE A 32 2.94 22.78 11.29
CA ILE A 32 4.38 23.04 11.26
C ILE A 32 4.92 22.75 12.67
N VAL A 33 5.62 21.64 12.81
CA VAL A 33 6.21 21.21 14.10
C VAL A 33 7.42 22.08 14.43
N CYS A 34 8.26 22.32 13.42
CA CYS A 34 9.44 23.16 13.49
C CYS A 34 9.84 23.62 12.09
N ALA A 35 10.50 24.79 12.00
CA ALA A 35 11.07 25.30 10.77
C ALA A 35 12.35 26.10 11.08
N GLY A 36 13.38 25.95 10.26
CA GLY A 36 14.66 26.62 10.43
C GLY A 36 15.81 25.87 9.77
N THR A 37 17.00 26.09 10.25
CA THR A 37 18.18 25.31 9.86
C THR A 37 18.09 23.88 10.40
N VAL A 38 18.91 22.97 9.89
CA VAL A 38 19.00 21.59 10.40
C VAL A 38 19.27 21.58 11.92
N ASP A 39 20.11 22.48 12.42
CA ASP A 39 20.41 22.62 13.84
C ASP A 39 19.17 23.02 14.67
N ASP A 40 18.29 23.87 14.10
CA ASP A 40 17.05 24.25 14.76
C ASP A 40 16.08 23.07 14.84
N ILE A 41 16.00 22.26 13.78
CA ILE A 41 15.20 21.04 13.75
C ILE A 41 15.70 20.04 14.79
N MET A 42 17.03 19.81 14.87
CA MET A 42 17.64 18.90 15.85
C MET A 42 17.40 19.31 17.31
N LYS A 43 17.26 20.61 17.60
CA LYS A 43 16.95 21.13 18.94
C LYS A 43 15.45 21.06 19.27
N CYS A 44 14.59 20.87 18.29
CA CYS A 44 13.14 20.84 18.47
C CYS A 44 12.70 19.49 19.07
N LYS A 45 12.38 19.46 20.35
CA LYS A 45 11.95 18.22 21.06
C LYS A 45 10.66 17.61 20.52
N ARG A 46 9.76 18.41 19.93
CA ARG A 46 8.53 17.92 19.32
C ARG A 46 8.77 17.26 17.97
N SER A 47 9.86 17.59 17.28
CA SER A 47 10.20 17.05 15.96
C SER A 47 10.71 15.62 16.07
N ILE A 48 9.98 14.66 15.47
CA ILE A 48 10.46 13.27 15.34
C ILE A 48 11.67 13.25 14.42
N THR A 49 11.61 13.99 13.30
CA THR A 49 12.74 14.19 12.37
C THR A 49 13.97 14.69 13.11
N GLY A 50 13.82 15.72 13.95
CA GLY A 50 14.91 16.27 14.76
C GLY A 50 15.49 15.28 15.77
N GLN A 51 14.64 14.42 16.36
CA GLN A 51 15.10 13.36 17.27
C GLN A 51 15.96 12.31 16.57
N TYR A 52 15.66 11.96 15.30
CA TYR A 52 16.48 11.05 14.50
C TYR A 52 17.76 11.75 13.99
N LEU A 53 17.67 12.94 13.46
CA LEU A 53 18.83 13.71 12.97
C LEU A 53 19.86 14.00 14.09
N SER A 54 19.40 14.23 15.32
CA SER A 54 20.26 14.43 16.47
C SER A 54 20.80 13.13 17.09
N GLY A 55 20.30 11.96 16.66
CA GLY A 55 20.63 10.67 17.24
C GLY A 55 19.96 10.38 18.60
N ALA A 56 19.07 11.27 19.09
CA ALA A 56 18.28 11.03 20.30
C ALA A 56 17.33 9.81 20.13
N LYS A 57 16.83 9.61 18.92
CA LYS A 57 16.20 8.37 18.46
C LYS A 57 17.05 7.72 17.39
N LYS A 58 17.16 6.40 17.45
CA LYS A 58 17.83 5.60 16.42
C LYS A 58 17.26 4.19 16.37
N ILE A 59 17.30 3.56 15.21
CA ILE A 59 17.08 2.13 15.08
C ILE A 59 18.37 1.43 15.49
N PRO A 60 18.40 0.68 16.61
CA PRO A 60 19.65 0.10 17.10
C PRO A 60 20.15 -0.99 16.15
N VAL A 61 21.42 -0.92 15.82
CA VAL A 61 22.11 -2.01 15.13
C VAL A 61 22.54 -3.03 16.19
N PRO A 62 22.10 -4.30 16.12
CA PRO A 62 22.45 -5.29 17.13
C PRO A 62 23.97 -5.54 17.12
N GLU A 63 24.56 -5.57 18.31
CA GLU A 63 25.99 -5.88 18.49
C GLU A 63 26.33 -7.29 18.03
N THR A 64 25.43 -8.24 18.33
CA THR A 64 25.58 -9.65 17.92
C THR A 64 24.63 -9.96 16.76
N ARG A 65 25.21 -10.45 15.65
CA ARG A 65 24.43 -10.87 14.48
C ARG A 65 23.81 -12.25 14.70
N ARG A 66 22.65 -12.49 14.11
CA ARG A 66 21.99 -13.81 14.10
C ARG A 66 22.87 -14.80 13.36
N GLN A 67 23.07 -15.98 13.94
CA GLN A 67 23.85 -17.07 13.31
C GLN A 67 23.06 -17.83 12.24
N GLY A 68 21.74 -17.58 12.15
CA GLY A 68 20.83 -18.40 11.33
C GLY A 68 20.49 -19.72 12.02
N ASN A 69 19.83 -20.60 11.30
CA ASN A 69 19.40 -21.92 11.80
C ASN A 69 20.22 -23.09 11.24
N GLY A 70 21.35 -22.82 10.60
CA GLY A 70 22.22 -23.81 9.95
C GLY A 70 21.70 -24.33 8.61
N LYS A 71 20.56 -23.83 8.11
CA LYS A 71 19.97 -24.18 6.84
C LYS A 71 20.17 -23.07 5.82
N TYR A 72 20.19 -23.43 4.53
CA TYR A 72 20.45 -22.50 3.44
C TYR A 72 19.47 -22.71 2.30
N LEU A 73 19.06 -21.61 1.67
CA LEU A 73 18.48 -21.62 0.34
C LEU A 73 19.64 -21.45 -0.64
N LYS A 74 19.84 -22.42 -1.56
CA LYS A 74 20.93 -22.39 -2.54
C LYS A 74 20.36 -22.24 -3.93
N VAL A 75 20.88 -21.30 -4.69
CA VAL A 75 20.64 -21.12 -6.13
C VAL A 75 21.91 -21.49 -6.87
N ILE A 76 21.81 -22.46 -7.77
CA ILE A 76 22.96 -23.00 -8.52
C ILE A 76 22.80 -22.67 -9.98
N GLY A 77 23.85 -22.17 -10.58
CA GLY A 77 23.95 -21.93 -12.02
C GLY A 77 22.97 -20.87 -12.53
N ALA A 78 22.80 -19.76 -11.82
CA ALA A 78 21.92 -18.66 -12.23
C ALA A 78 22.49 -17.93 -13.45
N THR A 79 21.71 -17.89 -14.55
CA THR A 79 22.12 -17.31 -15.85
C THR A 79 21.12 -16.30 -16.40
N GLN A 80 20.08 -15.95 -15.63
CA GLN A 80 19.05 -15.00 -16.08
C GLN A 80 19.65 -13.61 -16.32
N ASN A 81 19.32 -13.01 -17.46
CA ASN A 81 19.81 -11.70 -17.92
C ASN A 81 21.34 -11.61 -17.91
N ASN A 82 21.92 -10.75 -17.07
CA ASN A 82 23.36 -10.53 -16.97
C ASN A 82 24.10 -11.41 -15.96
N LEU A 83 23.43 -12.37 -15.32
CA LEU A 83 24.04 -13.28 -14.36
C LEU A 83 24.99 -14.26 -15.07
N LYS A 84 26.19 -14.45 -14.52
CA LYS A 84 27.31 -15.16 -15.13
C LYS A 84 27.44 -16.61 -14.64
N ASN A 85 26.33 -17.38 -14.64
CA ASN A 85 26.30 -18.75 -14.11
C ASN A 85 26.78 -18.81 -12.65
N ILE A 86 26.19 -17.94 -11.83
CA ILE A 86 26.58 -17.78 -10.42
C ILE A 86 25.85 -18.77 -9.52
N ASP A 87 26.53 -19.16 -8.45
CA ASP A 87 25.97 -19.91 -7.33
C ASP A 87 25.87 -19.00 -6.11
N VAL A 88 24.74 -19.08 -5.40
CA VAL A 88 24.45 -18.24 -4.23
C VAL A 88 23.86 -19.08 -3.11
N GLU A 89 24.41 -18.92 -1.91
CA GLU A 89 23.86 -19.52 -0.67
C GLU A 89 23.32 -18.42 0.23
N ILE A 90 22.04 -18.54 0.62
CA ILE A 90 21.35 -17.60 1.49
C ILE A 90 21.05 -18.30 2.81
N PRO A 91 21.65 -17.87 3.93
CA PRO A 91 21.40 -18.48 5.23
C PRO A 91 19.97 -18.19 5.70
N LEU A 92 19.26 -19.22 6.16
CA LEU A 92 17.89 -19.07 6.66
C LEU A 92 17.89 -18.65 8.13
N GLY A 93 16.80 -17.95 8.52
CA GLY A 93 16.67 -17.38 9.87
C GLY A 93 17.48 -16.10 10.07
N THR A 94 17.96 -15.47 8.99
CA THR A 94 18.74 -14.23 9.02
C THR A 94 18.06 -13.13 8.23
N PHE A 95 18.52 -11.90 8.44
CA PHE A 95 18.26 -10.77 7.56
C PHE A 95 19.41 -10.65 6.55
N THR A 96 19.15 -10.93 5.29
CA THR A 96 20.16 -10.94 4.22
C THR A 96 19.92 -9.79 3.26
N CYS A 97 20.93 -8.96 3.03
CA CYS A 97 20.89 -7.88 2.05
C CYS A 97 21.59 -8.30 0.74
N VAL A 98 20.94 -8.07 -0.39
CA VAL A 98 21.55 -8.18 -1.72
C VAL A 98 21.85 -6.79 -2.23
N THR A 99 23.13 -6.44 -2.36
CA THR A 99 23.60 -5.10 -2.71
C THR A 99 24.37 -5.07 -4.02
N GLY A 100 24.67 -3.89 -4.53
CA GLY A 100 25.44 -3.67 -5.77
C GLY A 100 24.91 -2.47 -6.56
N VAL A 101 25.67 -2.01 -7.55
CA VAL A 101 25.28 -0.88 -8.40
C VAL A 101 24.00 -1.16 -9.19
N SER A 102 23.33 -0.11 -9.69
CA SER A 102 22.17 -0.29 -10.56
C SER A 102 22.55 -1.10 -11.80
N GLY A 103 21.65 -2.04 -12.20
CA GLY A 103 21.92 -2.92 -13.35
C GLY A 103 22.86 -4.12 -13.07
N SER A 104 23.38 -4.30 -11.84
CA SER A 104 24.29 -5.42 -11.51
C SER A 104 23.67 -6.81 -11.54
N GLY A 105 22.34 -6.95 -11.60
CA GLY A 105 21.65 -8.23 -11.65
C GLY A 105 20.92 -8.61 -10.36
N LYS A 106 20.85 -7.72 -9.35
CA LYS A 106 20.13 -7.97 -8.09
C LYS A 106 18.69 -8.42 -8.31
N SER A 107 17.93 -7.66 -9.08
CA SER A 107 16.53 -8.00 -9.39
C SER A 107 16.41 -9.27 -10.24
N SER A 108 17.40 -9.56 -11.09
CA SER A 108 17.45 -10.82 -11.86
C SER A 108 17.60 -12.02 -10.93
N LEU A 109 18.44 -11.91 -9.89
CA LEU A 109 18.60 -12.96 -8.90
C LEU A 109 17.39 -13.07 -7.98
N VAL A 110 17.00 -11.95 -7.34
CA VAL A 110 15.98 -11.96 -6.28
C VAL A 110 14.57 -12.10 -6.85
N ASN A 111 14.18 -11.22 -7.79
CA ASN A 111 12.79 -11.19 -8.26
C ASN A 111 12.54 -12.22 -9.36
N GLU A 112 13.44 -12.31 -10.36
CA GLU A 112 13.20 -13.19 -11.51
C GLU A 112 13.47 -14.67 -11.20
N ILE A 113 14.43 -14.99 -10.34
CA ILE A 113 14.76 -16.38 -10.00
C ILE A 113 14.16 -16.74 -8.65
N ILE A 114 14.65 -16.18 -7.54
CA ILE A 114 14.32 -16.66 -6.19
C ILE A 114 12.83 -16.49 -5.91
N TYR A 115 12.29 -15.30 -6.05
CA TYR A 115 10.89 -15.03 -5.75
C TYR A 115 9.97 -15.87 -6.65
N LYS A 116 10.15 -15.84 -7.98
CA LYS A 116 9.26 -16.56 -8.90
C LYS A 116 9.30 -18.06 -8.70
N GLU A 117 10.47 -18.65 -8.44
CA GLU A 117 10.59 -20.10 -8.18
C GLU A 117 9.91 -20.47 -6.87
N LEU A 118 10.16 -19.72 -5.79
CA LEU A 118 9.53 -19.96 -4.49
C LEU A 118 8.01 -19.75 -4.56
N ALA A 119 7.55 -18.67 -5.21
CA ALA A 119 6.12 -18.41 -5.37
C ALA A 119 5.42 -19.51 -6.19
N GLY A 120 6.07 -20.03 -7.22
CA GLY A 120 5.56 -21.17 -7.99
C GLY A 120 5.41 -22.44 -7.13
N ARG A 121 6.44 -22.77 -6.34
CA ARG A 121 6.48 -24.00 -5.54
C ARG A 121 5.69 -23.91 -4.24
N LEU A 122 5.82 -22.83 -3.49
CA LEU A 122 5.22 -22.68 -2.15
C LEU A 122 3.82 -22.09 -2.20
N ASN A 123 3.63 -21.02 -3.00
CA ASN A 123 2.36 -20.30 -3.07
C ASN A 123 1.46 -20.78 -4.23
N ARG A 124 1.91 -21.76 -5.04
CA ARG A 124 1.20 -22.27 -6.23
C ARG A 124 0.89 -21.20 -7.27
N ALA A 125 1.72 -20.16 -7.34
CA ALA A 125 1.58 -19.09 -8.33
C ALA A 125 1.89 -19.61 -9.75
N LYS A 126 1.06 -19.23 -10.73
CA LYS A 126 1.26 -19.61 -12.14
C LYS A 126 2.24 -18.64 -12.82
N ILE A 127 3.47 -18.58 -12.33
CA ILE A 127 4.55 -17.75 -12.86
C ILE A 127 5.74 -18.62 -13.22
N ARG A 128 6.54 -18.17 -14.19
CA ARG A 128 7.75 -18.87 -14.64
C ARG A 128 8.97 -18.14 -14.08
N SER A 129 9.83 -18.88 -13.41
CA SER A 129 11.13 -18.39 -12.94
C SER A 129 12.10 -18.14 -14.08
N GLY A 130 13.10 -17.30 -13.82
CA GLY A 130 14.23 -17.06 -14.72
C GLY A 130 15.14 -18.27 -14.86
N ALA A 131 16.19 -18.16 -15.66
CA ALA A 131 17.10 -19.26 -16.00
C ALA A 131 18.11 -19.53 -14.87
N PHE A 132 18.10 -20.74 -14.33
CA PHE A 132 19.07 -21.30 -13.38
C PHE A 132 19.07 -22.84 -13.51
N LYS A 133 20.05 -23.51 -12.90
CA LYS A 133 20.13 -24.98 -12.97
C LYS A 133 19.33 -25.67 -11.90
N GLU A 134 19.49 -25.26 -10.65
CA GLU A 134 18.88 -25.92 -9.50
C GLU A 134 18.65 -24.95 -8.34
N MET A 135 17.62 -25.20 -7.54
CA MET A 135 17.38 -24.50 -6.26
C MET A 135 17.15 -25.57 -5.17
N GLN A 136 17.97 -25.48 -4.11
CA GLN A 136 17.95 -26.41 -2.97
C GLN A 136 17.54 -25.67 -1.69
N GLY A 137 17.00 -26.42 -0.70
CA GLY A 137 16.61 -25.88 0.61
C GLY A 137 15.20 -25.27 0.64
N ILE A 138 14.40 -25.42 -0.40
CA ILE A 138 13.01 -24.93 -0.48
C ILE A 138 12.13 -25.63 0.57
N GLU A 139 12.41 -26.87 0.89
CA GLU A 139 11.72 -27.67 1.92
C GLU A 139 11.80 -27.09 3.33
N HIS A 140 12.66 -26.11 3.54
CA HIS A 140 12.81 -25.39 4.81
C HIS A 140 11.98 -24.10 4.89
N LEU A 141 11.18 -23.82 3.86
CA LEU A 141 10.36 -22.62 3.73
C LEU A 141 8.88 -23.00 3.57
N ASP A 142 8.00 -22.25 4.24
CA ASP A 142 6.56 -22.51 4.18
C ASP A 142 5.88 -21.69 3.09
N LYS A 143 6.32 -20.45 2.90
CA LYS A 143 5.78 -19.49 1.92
C LYS A 143 6.80 -18.41 1.57
N VAL A 144 6.56 -17.71 0.48
CA VAL A 144 7.27 -16.48 0.13
C VAL A 144 6.28 -15.33 0.08
N ILE A 145 6.70 -14.17 0.59
CA ILE A 145 5.96 -12.91 0.53
C ILE A 145 6.83 -11.92 -0.21
N ASP A 146 6.28 -11.31 -1.24
CA ASP A 146 6.89 -10.21 -1.98
C ASP A 146 6.34 -8.89 -1.44
N ILE A 147 7.22 -7.98 -1.08
CA ILE A 147 6.88 -6.66 -0.59
C ILE A 147 7.58 -5.66 -1.50
N ASP A 148 6.81 -4.89 -2.23
CA ASP A 148 7.31 -3.87 -3.13
C ASP A 148 6.57 -2.53 -2.91
N GLN A 149 7.02 -1.49 -3.58
CA GLN A 149 6.40 -0.16 -3.55
C GLN A 149 5.54 0.10 -4.80
N SER A 150 5.15 -0.94 -5.51
CA SER A 150 4.27 -0.81 -6.66
C SER A 150 2.88 -0.35 -6.21
N PRO A 151 2.22 0.53 -6.98
CA PRO A 151 0.85 0.91 -6.68
C PRO A 151 -0.05 -0.32 -6.59
N ILE A 152 -0.92 -0.38 -5.56
CA ILE A 152 -1.91 -1.46 -5.40
C ILE A 152 -2.95 -1.53 -6.53
N GLY A 153 -2.85 -0.61 -7.48
CA GLY A 153 -3.63 -0.56 -8.71
C GLY A 153 -3.35 0.70 -9.51
N ARG A 154 -3.66 0.65 -10.81
CA ARG A 154 -3.35 1.74 -11.76
C ARG A 154 -4.58 2.52 -12.18
N THR A 155 -5.74 2.22 -11.61
CA THR A 155 -7.01 2.87 -11.98
C THR A 155 -7.62 3.56 -10.77
N PRO A 156 -8.47 4.59 -10.98
CA PRO A 156 -9.20 5.26 -9.89
C PRO A 156 -10.12 4.32 -9.09
N ARG A 157 -10.43 3.13 -9.61
CA ARG A 157 -11.26 2.11 -8.96
C ARG A 157 -10.49 1.24 -7.99
N SER A 158 -9.16 1.16 -8.14
CA SER A 158 -8.31 0.46 -7.20
C SER A 158 -8.17 1.29 -5.92
N ASN A 159 -8.43 0.68 -4.78
CA ASN A 159 -8.37 1.32 -3.46
C ASN A 159 -8.10 0.27 -2.38
N PRO A 160 -7.77 0.68 -1.14
CA PRO A 160 -7.52 -0.25 -0.03
C PRO A 160 -8.65 -1.25 0.20
N ALA A 161 -9.91 -0.83 0.07
CA ALA A 161 -11.06 -1.72 0.27
C ALA A 161 -11.15 -2.84 -0.78
N THR A 162 -10.83 -2.55 -2.04
CA THR A 162 -10.84 -3.55 -3.11
C THR A 162 -9.63 -4.47 -3.03
N TYR A 163 -8.46 -3.94 -2.69
CA TYR A 163 -7.22 -4.69 -2.57
C TYR A 163 -7.27 -5.72 -1.44
N THR A 164 -7.71 -5.31 -0.25
CA THR A 164 -7.85 -6.22 0.91
C THR A 164 -9.06 -7.14 0.82
N GLY A 165 -9.93 -6.91 -0.17
CA GLY A 165 -11.18 -7.67 -0.32
C GLY A 165 -12.24 -7.33 0.73
N VAL A 166 -12.04 -6.33 1.60
CA VAL A 166 -13.04 -5.91 2.60
C VAL A 166 -14.29 -5.33 1.94
N PHE A 167 -14.14 -4.74 0.76
CA PHE A 167 -15.27 -4.18 0.02
C PHE A 167 -16.32 -5.24 -0.40
N THR A 168 -15.91 -6.48 -0.59
CA THR A 168 -16.86 -7.57 -0.87
C THR A 168 -17.76 -7.81 0.33
N ASP A 169 -17.20 -7.91 1.53
CA ASP A 169 -17.98 -8.10 2.76
C ASP A 169 -18.88 -6.88 3.06
N ILE A 170 -18.41 -5.66 2.79
CA ILE A 170 -19.21 -4.43 2.93
C ILE A 170 -20.42 -4.45 1.98
N ARG A 171 -20.23 -4.81 0.70
CA ARG A 171 -21.33 -4.91 -0.27
C ARG A 171 -22.37 -5.97 0.12
N GLU A 172 -21.92 -7.10 0.63
CA GLU A 172 -22.79 -8.16 1.15
C GLU A 172 -23.62 -7.65 2.34
N LEU A 173 -22.99 -6.90 3.26
CA LEU A 173 -23.69 -6.28 4.40
C LEU A 173 -24.78 -5.31 3.93
N PHE A 174 -24.46 -4.43 2.97
CA PHE A 174 -25.45 -3.49 2.42
C PHE A 174 -26.63 -4.19 1.75
N ALA A 175 -26.37 -5.28 1.02
CA ALA A 175 -27.43 -6.10 0.40
C ALA A 175 -28.35 -6.78 1.44
N GLN A 176 -27.92 -6.94 2.68
CA GLN A 176 -28.70 -7.52 3.76
C GLN A 176 -29.57 -6.50 4.51
N THR A 177 -29.41 -5.20 4.26
CA THR A 177 -30.24 -4.16 4.87
C THR A 177 -31.72 -4.30 4.46
N ALA A 178 -32.63 -3.82 5.30
CA ALA A 178 -34.07 -3.86 5.01
C ALA A 178 -34.41 -3.12 3.70
N ASP A 179 -33.82 -1.93 3.52
CA ASP A 179 -34.05 -1.11 2.32
C ASP A 179 -33.56 -1.81 1.03
N ALA A 180 -32.39 -2.44 1.06
CA ALA A 180 -31.86 -3.19 -0.07
C ALA A 180 -32.77 -4.39 -0.41
N LYS A 181 -33.20 -5.14 0.58
CA LYS A 181 -34.11 -6.28 0.40
C LYS A 181 -35.46 -5.86 -0.17
N MET A 182 -36.06 -4.77 0.34
CA MET A 182 -37.34 -4.24 -0.20
C MET A 182 -37.21 -3.82 -1.67
N LYS A 183 -36.07 -3.28 -2.07
CA LYS A 183 -35.77 -2.85 -3.44
C LYS A 183 -35.23 -3.99 -4.32
N GLY A 184 -35.03 -5.20 -3.81
CA GLY A 184 -34.45 -6.34 -4.54
C GLY A 184 -32.97 -6.16 -4.91
N TYR A 185 -32.22 -5.38 -4.13
CA TYR A 185 -30.81 -5.06 -4.41
C TYR A 185 -29.87 -6.11 -3.83
N GLY A 186 -29.16 -6.83 -4.72
CA GLY A 186 -28.07 -7.71 -4.33
C GLY A 186 -26.73 -6.98 -4.18
N ALA A 187 -25.69 -7.68 -3.73
CA ALA A 187 -24.35 -7.13 -3.52
C ALA A 187 -23.72 -6.47 -4.77
N GLY A 188 -24.12 -6.92 -5.99
CA GLY A 188 -23.69 -6.30 -7.24
C GLY A 188 -24.14 -4.84 -7.39
N ARG A 189 -25.30 -4.47 -6.81
CA ARG A 189 -25.81 -3.10 -6.83
C ARG A 189 -24.87 -2.10 -6.16
N PHE A 190 -24.16 -2.54 -5.14
CA PHE A 190 -23.22 -1.75 -4.35
C PHE A 190 -21.78 -1.80 -4.90
N SER A 191 -21.58 -2.35 -6.10
CA SER A 191 -20.29 -2.34 -6.80
C SER A 191 -20.20 -1.17 -7.76
N PHE A 192 -19.18 -0.35 -7.65
CA PHE A 192 -18.87 0.69 -8.63
C PHE A 192 -18.25 0.13 -9.94
N ASN A 193 -17.94 -1.17 -10.01
CA ASN A 193 -17.41 -1.84 -11.20
C ASN A 193 -18.51 -2.46 -12.08
N VAL A 194 -19.73 -2.62 -11.56
CA VAL A 194 -20.81 -3.34 -12.23
C VAL A 194 -21.95 -2.36 -12.56
N LYS A 195 -22.53 -2.52 -13.75
CA LYS A 195 -23.70 -1.74 -14.16
C LYS A 195 -24.89 -1.97 -13.21
N GLY A 196 -25.75 -0.97 -13.11
CA GLY A 196 -26.99 -0.99 -12.34
C GLY A 196 -26.95 -0.13 -11.07
N GLY A 197 -25.86 -0.12 -10.29
CA GLY A 197 -25.73 0.71 -9.09
C GLY A 197 -24.74 1.86 -9.21
N ARG A 198 -23.79 1.76 -10.13
CA ARG A 198 -22.79 2.79 -10.38
C ARG A 198 -23.37 3.98 -11.15
N CYS A 199 -22.71 5.11 -11.09
CA CYS A 199 -22.95 6.21 -12.01
C CYS A 199 -22.47 5.81 -13.40
N GLU A 200 -23.36 5.83 -14.39
CA GLU A 200 -22.98 5.43 -15.75
C GLU A 200 -22.22 6.54 -16.51
N ALA A 201 -22.31 7.81 -16.08
CA ALA A 201 -21.58 8.91 -16.70
C ALA A 201 -20.06 8.81 -16.50
N CYS A 202 -19.61 8.41 -15.29
CA CYS A 202 -18.20 8.16 -14.98
C CYS A 202 -17.88 6.66 -14.85
N GLU A 203 -18.83 5.79 -15.17
CA GLU A 203 -18.70 4.34 -15.05
C GLU A 203 -18.23 3.83 -13.67
N GLY A 204 -18.48 4.61 -12.61
CA GLY A 204 -18.10 4.31 -11.24
C GLY A 204 -16.71 4.83 -10.82
N ASP A 205 -16.02 5.58 -11.68
CA ASP A 205 -14.72 6.19 -11.33
C ASP A 205 -14.85 7.36 -10.34
N GLY A 206 -16.02 8.03 -10.33
CA GLY A 206 -16.26 9.25 -9.56
C GLY A 206 -15.61 10.49 -10.18
N ILE A 207 -14.70 10.29 -11.12
CA ILE A 207 -13.95 11.35 -11.83
C ILE A 207 -14.07 11.12 -13.34
N ILE A 208 -13.87 12.18 -14.10
CA ILE A 208 -13.78 12.15 -15.57
C ILE A 208 -12.36 12.57 -15.93
N LYS A 209 -11.70 11.75 -16.75
CA LYS A 209 -10.39 12.04 -17.31
C LYS A 209 -10.57 12.91 -18.55
N ILE A 210 -9.94 14.07 -18.55
CA ILE A 210 -9.85 14.96 -19.71
C ILE A 210 -8.44 14.78 -20.30
N GLU A 211 -8.37 14.12 -21.45
CA GLU A 211 -7.10 13.90 -22.15
C GLU A 211 -6.63 15.19 -22.85
N MET A 212 -5.40 15.59 -22.57
CA MET A 212 -4.77 16.76 -23.16
C MET A 212 -3.56 16.32 -23.99
N HIS A 213 -3.59 16.57 -25.30
CA HIS A 213 -2.58 16.06 -26.26
C HIS A 213 -1.12 16.44 -25.95
N PHE A 214 -0.86 17.58 -25.28
CA PHE A 214 0.49 18.07 -25.01
C PHE A 214 0.74 18.40 -23.53
N LEU A 215 -0.26 18.18 -22.66
CA LEU A 215 -0.19 18.44 -21.22
C LEU A 215 -0.59 17.17 -20.45
N PRO A 216 -0.23 17.05 -19.19
CA PRO A 216 -0.73 15.97 -18.34
C PRO A 216 -2.25 15.93 -18.32
N ASP A 217 -2.83 14.73 -18.33
CA ASP A 217 -4.27 14.53 -18.22
C ASP A 217 -4.83 15.18 -16.96
N VAL A 218 -5.98 15.82 -17.09
CA VAL A 218 -6.68 16.47 -15.96
C VAL A 218 -7.84 15.57 -15.52
N TYR A 219 -7.97 15.37 -14.22
CA TYR A 219 -9.03 14.61 -13.59
C TYR A 219 -9.97 15.57 -12.86
N VAL A 220 -11.26 15.55 -13.23
CA VAL A 220 -12.28 16.38 -12.61
C VAL A 220 -13.36 15.50 -11.98
N PRO A 221 -13.99 15.90 -10.85
CA PRO A 221 -15.15 15.19 -10.31
C PRO A 221 -16.25 15.05 -11.33
N CYS A 222 -16.91 13.91 -11.38
CA CYS A 222 -18.06 13.68 -12.27
C CYS A 222 -19.22 14.57 -11.83
N GLU A 223 -19.70 15.44 -12.70
CA GLU A 223 -20.79 16.38 -12.42
C GLU A 223 -22.11 15.66 -12.11
N VAL A 224 -22.36 14.50 -12.73
CA VAL A 224 -23.61 13.74 -12.57
C VAL A 224 -23.73 13.13 -11.17
N CYS A 225 -22.67 12.55 -10.63
CA CYS A 225 -22.69 11.95 -9.30
C CYS A 225 -21.95 12.78 -8.23
N GLY A 226 -21.40 13.93 -8.58
CA GLY A 226 -20.63 14.76 -7.64
C GLY A 226 -19.42 14.04 -7.03
N GLY A 227 -18.81 13.11 -7.77
CA GLY A 227 -17.70 12.29 -7.27
C GLY A 227 -18.12 11.02 -6.52
N MET A 228 -19.40 10.82 -6.22
CA MET A 228 -19.89 9.74 -5.36
C MET A 228 -19.90 8.34 -5.97
N ARG A 229 -19.52 8.16 -7.24
CA ARG A 229 -19.39 6.87 -7.95
C ARG A 229 -20.68 6.11 -8.23
N TYR A 230 -21.78 6.37 -7.52
CA TYR A 230 -23.04 5.64 -7.55
C TYR A 230 -24.18 6.50 -8.07
N ASN A 231 -25.23 5.84 -8.53
CA ASN A 231 -26.50 6.51 -8.82
C ASN A 231 -27.27 6.81 -7.51
N ARG A 232 -28.24 7.72 -7.62
CA ARG A 232 -29.01 8.22 -6.48
C ARG A 232 -29.75 7.10 -5.71
N GLU A 233 -30.34 6.16 -6.42
CA GLU A 233 -31.14 5.09 -5.81
C GLU A 233 -30.28 4.15 -4.96
N THR A 234 -29.02 3.89 -5.36
CA THR A 234 -28.08 3.11 -4.58
C THR A 234 -27.66 3.83 -3.32
N LEU A 235 -27.47 5.16 -3.39
CA LEU A 235 -27.09 6.00 -2.26
C LEU A 235 -28.21 6.20 -1.23
N GLU A 236 -29.48 5.91 -1.57
CA GLU A 236 -30.60 5.92 -0.63
C GLU A 236 -30.51 4.79 0.40
N VAL A 237 -29.87 3.66 0.07
CA VAL A 237 -29.70 2.54 0.99
C VAL A 237 -28.67 2.89 2.05
N ARG A 238 -29.04 2.69 3.32
CA ARG A 238 -28.20 3.06 4.46
C ARG A 238 -27.99 1.90 5.43
N TYR A 239 -26.78 1.82 5.97
CA TYR A 239 -26.43 0.99 7.13
C TYR A 239 -25.93 1.89 8.25
N LYS A 240 -26.54 1.82 9.45
CA LYS A 240 -26.26 2.74 10.57
C LYS A 240 -26.23 4.23 10.14
N GLY A 241 -27.15 4.64 9.26
CA GLY A 241 -27.26 6.02 8.77
C GLY A 241 -26.29 6.42 7.66
N LYS A 242 -25.32 5.59 7.30
CA LYS A 242 -24.31 5.84 6.25
C LYS A 242 -24.65 5.07 4.99
N ASN A 243 -24.52 5.71 3.82
CA ASN A 243 -24.61 5.04 2.54
C ASN A 243 -23.28 4.42 2.12
N ILE A 244 -23.24 3.70 0.99
CA ILE A 244 -22.02 2.99 0.54
C ILE A 244 -20.86 3.96 0.19
N TYR A 245 -21.16 5.17 -0.29
CA TYR A 245 -20.13 6.19 -0.55
C TYR A 245 -19.59 6.78 0.75
N ASP A 246 -20.46 7.08 1.72
CA ASP A 246 -20.03 7.56 3.04
C ASP A 246 -19.04 6.58 3.69
N VAL A 247 -19.26 5.27 3.52
CA VAL A 247 -18.34 4.22 4.01
C VAL A 247 -17.00 4.24 3.29
N LEU A 248 -16.99 4.47 1.98
CA LEU A 248 -15.73 4.58 1.24
C LEU A 248 -14.93 5.84 1.62
N GLU A 249 -15.60 6.90 2.06
CA GLU A 249 -14.98 8.15 2.52
C GLU A 249 -14.50 8.09 3.98
N MET A 250 -14.91 7.09 4.76
CA MET A 250 -14.38 6.86 6.10
C MET A 250 -12.89 6.56 6.05
N THR A 251 -12.15 7.06 7.05
CA THR A 251 -10.81 6.57 7.33
C THR A 251 -10.86 5.10 7.80
N VAL A 252 -9.75 4.40 7.71
CA VAL A 252 -9.64 3.04 8.26
C VAL A 252 -9.94 3.03 9.76
N GLU A 253 -9.48 4.05 10.51
CA GLU A 253 -9.75 4.22 11.94
C GLU A 253 -11.25 4.33 12.23
N GLU A 254 -11.96 5.24 11.54
CA GLU A 254 -13.43 5.36 11.64
C GLU A 254 -14.14 4.06 11.23
N GLY A 255 -13.63 3.38 10.21
CA GLY A 255 -14.18 2.10 9.74
C GLY A 255 -14.04 0.97 10.77
N VAL A 256 -12.92 0.90 11.50
CA VAL A 256 -12.72 -0.08 12.59
C VAL A 256 -13.82 0.09 13.66
N GLU A 257 -14.08 1.33 14.08
CA GLU A 257 -15.12 1.62 15.07
C GLU A 257 -16.51 1.33 14.52
N PHE A 258 -16.82 1.81 13.31
CA PHE A 258 -18.13 1.68 12.67
C PHE A 258 -18.54 0.21 12.46
N PHE A 259 -17.59 -0.65 12.05
CA PHE A 259 -17.82 -2.07 11.79
C PHE A 259 -17.42 -3.00 12.94
N SER A 260 -17.19 -2.50 14.14
CA SER A 260 -16.75 -3.29 15.30
C SER A 260 -17.61 -4.53 15.59
N ALA A 261 -18.92 -4.46 15.31
CA ALA A 261 -19.85 -5.59 15.45
C ALA A 261 -19.84 -6.60 14.30
N ILE A 262 -19.02 -6.40 13.26
CA ILE A 262 -18.96 -7.24 12.04
C ILE A 262 -17.54 -7.81 11.87
N PRO A 263 -17.23 -8.97 12.49
CA PRO A 263 -15.86 -9.50 12.54
C PRO A 263 -15.19 -9.73 11.17
N LYS A 264 -15.96 -10.03 10.12
CA LYS A 264 -15.42 -10.20 8.76
C LYS A 264 -14.84 -8.91 8.19
N ILE A 265 -15.39 -7.76 8.59
CA ILE A 265 -14.97 -6.44 8.13
C ILE A 265 -13.94 -5.87 9.09
N SER A 266 -14.23 -5.86 10.42
CA SER A 266 -13.38 -5.22 11.42
C SER A 266 -11.96 -5.79 11.41
N ARG A 267 -11.77 -7.11 11.36
CA ARG A 267 -10.44 -7.74 11.33
C ARG A 267 -9.56 -7.27 10.17
N LYS A 268 -10.15 -7.08 8.98
CA LYS A 268 -9.40 -6.60 7.80
C LYS A 268 -9.01 -5.13 7.94
N LEU A 269 -9.90 -4.31 8.53
CA LEU A 269 -9.62 -2.90 8.81
C LEU A 269 -8.64 -2.75 9.97
N GLU A 270 -8.75 -3.57 11.02
CA GLU A 270 -7.80 -3.64 12.14
C GLU A 270 -6.38 -3.91 11.64
N THR A 271 -6.20 -4.85 10.69
CA THR A 271 -4.89 -5.11 10.09
C THR A 271 -4.32 -3.86 9.41
N LEU A 272 -5.14 -3.11 8.65
CA LEU A 272 -4.70 -1.84 8.05
C LEU A 272 -4.37 -0.78 9.12
N TYR A 273 -5.14 -0.72 10.19
CA TYR A 273 -4.90 0.19 11.31
C TYR A 273 -3.60 -0.14 12.04
N GLU A 274 -3.35 -1.41 12.34
CA GLU A 274 -2.14 -1.89 13.04
C GLU A 274 -0.84 -1.62 12.26
N VAL A 275 -0.89 -1.64 10.92
CA VAL A 275 0.27 -1.25 10.10
C VAL A 275 0.44 0.26 9.94
N GLY A 276 -0.41 1.07 10.62
CA GLY A 276 -0.27 2.53 10.65
C GLY A 276 -1.05 3.27 9.57
N LEU A 277 -1.95 2.61 8.82
CA LEU A 277 -2.78 3.21 7.77
C LEU A 277 -4.14 3.72 8.27
N GLY A 278 -4.29 3.97 9.58
CA GLY A 278 -5.55 4.42 10.20
C GLY A 278 -6.14 5.68 9.57
N TYR A 279 -5.31 6.60 9.11
CA TYR A 279 -5.71 7.87 8.50
C TYR A 279 -6.12 7.76 7.01
N VAL A 280 -5.81 6.66 6.33
CA VAL A 280 -6.13 6.47 4.91
C VAL A 280 -7.62 6.20 4.76
N LYS A 281 -8.27 6.81 3.75
CA LYS A 281 -9.68 6.51 3.47
C LYS A 281 -9.82 5.11 2.87
N ILE A 282 -10.87 4.39 3.29
CA ILE A 282 -11.17 3.03 2.83
C ILE A 282 -11.29 2.97 1.30
N GLY A 283 -11.89 4.00 0.69
CA GLY A 283 -12.08 4.13 -0.77
C GLY A 283 -11.06 5.02 -1.49
N GLN A 284 -9.96 5.40 -0.84
CA GLN A 284 -8.93 6.27 -1.43
C GLN A 284 -8.35 5.64 -2.70
N ALA A 285 -8.31 6.41 -3.79
CA ALA A 285 -7.75 5.90 -5.04
C ALA A 285 -6.28 5.49 -4.88
N ALA A 286 -5.93 4.30 -5.33
CA ALA A 286 -4.57 3.74 -5.21
C ALA A 286 -3.49 4.64 -5.83
N THR A 287 -3.86 5.43 -6.84
CA THR A 287 -2.97 6.39 -7.50
C THR A 287 -2.61 7.60 -6.64
N THR A 288 -3.29 7.80 -5.52
CA THR A 288 -3.03 8.89 -4.55
C THR A 288 -2.28 8.42 -3.31
N LEU A 289 -2.02 7.13 -3.19
CA LEU A 289 -1.21 6.56 -2.12
C LEU A 289 0.27 6.79 -2.40
N SER A 290 1.02 7.11 -1.36
CA SER A 290 2.49 7.12 -1.41
C SER A 290 3.05 5.71 -1.57
N GLY A 291 4.32 5.60 -1.97
CA GLY A 291 4.98 4.28 -2.08
C GLY A 291 4.97 3.50 -0.75
N GLY A 292 5.18 4.17 0.38
CA GLY A 292 5.13 3.55 1.70
C GLY A 292 3.73 3.09 2.11
N GLU A 293 2.69 3.85 1.76
CA GLU A 293 1.30 3.45 2.01
C GLU A 293 0.87 2.27 1.13
N ALA A 294 1.43 2.15 -0.06
CA ALA A 294 1.15 1.03 -0.97
C ALA A 294 1.87 -0.26 -0.57
N GLN A 295 3.04 -0.16 0.09
CA GLN A 295 3.87 -1.28 0.57
C GLN A 295 3.22 -2.05 1.72
#